data_bb74995f867983086d5baa96944e3e87
#
_entry.id   bb74995f867983086d5baa96944e3e87
#
_cell.length_a   1.000
_cell.length_b   1.000
_cell.length_c   1.000
_cell.angle_alpha   90.00
_cell.angle_beta   90.00
_cell.angle_gamma   90.00
#
_symmetry.space_group_name_H-M   'P 1'
#
loop_
_entity.id
_entity.type
_entity.pdbx_description
1 polymer ?
#
loop_
_entity_poly.entity_id
_entity_poly.type
_entity_poly.pdbx_seq_one_letter_code
_entity_poly.pdbx_strand_id
1 'polypeptide(L)'
;MEPATQNVMRKPRIGITLFATVLFAAVAVYAIPRAADALSGLDDPVRIASRALDGTFDAAAAQREIEAALAAEDVELAQSVIDLARARHVTIDLVLVGKVAAATAEAATMRHRAKNFARGLVTGEPQDMASLAGTTLGDLFVFGDIRDALREGTRYVRGEQVDRLVLGLAATGIAITAGTYATFGAAAPARAGVTLVKAARKTGRLGVEFTESLGRMVQQTSFPAAARAARDTAKIERAGGLLQLVRDVGRVEKAAGGRAALDSLKIAKEPRDITRVAKLAEKEGSRTRAILRVAGRSAIMLAALAFDASLWLLGALFAVLAFVSALKGVVERTALRIFRRRRERRIRRAIQQIAALRAQV
;
A
#
# COMPACT_ATOMS: atom_id res chain seq x y z
N MET A 1 18.22 -78.74 24.03
CA MET A 1 18.47 -77.33 24.38
C MET A 1 18.26 -76.46 23.10
N GLU A 2 17.09 -75.90 22.92
CA GLU A 2 16.77 -75.04 21.79
C GLU A 2 17.03 -73.60 22.25
N PRO A 3 17.69 -72.76 21.45
CA PRO A 3 17.69 -71.30 21.75
C PRO A 3 16.45 -70.63 21.18
N ALA A 4 15.62 -70.12 22.07
CA ALA A 4 14.48 -69.28 21.77
C ALA A 4 14.95 -68.02 21.01
N THR A 5 14.68 -67.94 19.73
CA THR A 5 14.87 -66.73 18.93
C THR A 5 13.85 -65.68 19.29
N GLN A 6 14.32 -64.64 19.99
CA GLN A 6 13.59 -63.45 20.33
C GLN A 6 13.03 -62.74 19.07
N ASN A 7 11.75 -62.79 18.93
CA ASN A 7 11.01 -62.04 17.95
C ASN A 7 10.76 -60.62 18.48
N VAL A 8 11.81 -59.76 18.45
CA VAL A 8 11.73 -58.37 18.88
C VAL A 8 10.83 -57.63 17.90
N MET A 9 9.69 -57.26 18.42
CA MET A 9 8.65 -56.46 17.80
C MET A 9 9.18 -55.15 17.16
N ARG A 10 9.15 -55.08 15.80
CA ARG A 10 9.43 -53.85 15.03
C ARG A 10 8.12 -53.19 14.55
N LYS A 11 7.23 -52.82 15.45
CA LYS A 11 5.95 -52.18 15.07
C LYS A 11 5.84 -50.63 15.25
N PRO A 12 6.80 -49.84 15.75
CA PRO A 12 6.49 -48.40 15.94
C PRO A 12 6.77 -47.50 14.74
N ARG A 13 7.35 -48.01 13.62
CA ARG A 13 7.80 -47.09 12.53
C ARG A 13 6.74 -46.73 11.50
N ILE A 14 5.67 -47.49 11.38
CA ILE A 14 4.55 -47.16 10.48
C ILE A 14 3.72 -46.06 11.11
N GLY A 15 3.51 -46.05 12.43
CA GLY A 15 2.82 -44.99 13.16
C GLY A 15 3.49 -43.64 13.04
N ILE A 16 4.82 -43.59 13.10
CA ILE A 16 5.55 -42.31 12.99
C ILE A 16 5.44 -41.70 11.60
N THR A 17 5.50 -42.51 10.53
CA THR A 17 5.32 -41.99 9.16
C THR A 17 3.90 -41.58 8.89
N LEU A 18 2.91 -42.31 9.39
CA LEU A 18 1.49 -41.92 9.28
C LEU A 18 1.21 -40.64 10.06
N PHE A 19 1.74 -40.54 11.27
CA PHE A 19 1.64 -39.33 12.10
C PHE A 19 2.29 -38.12 11.40
N ALA A 20 3.52 -38.27 10.87
CA ALA A 20 4.18 -37.19 10.13
C ALA A 20 3.42 -36.76 8.87
N THR A 21 2.79 -37.70 8.15
CA THR A 21 1.97 -37.38 6.96
C THR A 21 0.69 -36.65 7.35
N VAL A 22 0.01 -37.11 8.42
CA VAL A 22 -1.22 -36.44 8.92
C VAL A 22 -0.89 -35.05 9.46
N LEU A 23 0.21 -34.92 10.22
CA LEU A 23 0.66 -33.62 10.72
C LEU A 23 1.01 -32.67 9.58
N PHE A 24 1.71 -33.14 8.56
CA PHE A 24 2.01 -32.35 7.37
C PHE A 24 0.74 -31.93 6.64
N ALA A 25 -0.21 -32.84 6.42
CA ALA A 25 -1.49 -32.51 5.81
C ALA A 25 -2.27 -31.47 6.63
N ALA A 26 -2.30 -31.63 7.94
CA ALA A 26 -2.93 -30.66 8.84
C ALA A 26 -2.25 -29.27 8.78
N VAL A 27 -0.91 -29.25 8.80
CA VAL A 27 -0.14 -28.01 8.65
C VAL A 27 -0.36 -27.38 7.27
N ALA A 28 -0.37 -28.18 6.20
CA ALA A 28 -0.60 -27.68 4.85
C ALA A 28 -2.00 -27.09 4.68
N VAL A 29 -3.05 -27.78 5.17
CA VAL A 29 -4.44 -27.31 5.13
C VAL A 29 -4.61 -26.02 5.95
N TYR A 30 -3.86 -25.86 7.04
CA TYR A 30 -3.93 -24.69 7.89
C TYR A 30 -3.04 -23.53 7.38
N ALA A 31 -1.85 -23.83 6.90
CA ALA A 31 -0.84 -22.83 6.53
C ALA A 31 -1.02 -22.27 5.12
N ILE A 32 -1.41 -23.10 4.13
CA ILE A 32 -1.54 -22.67 2.73
C ILE A 32 -2.59 -21.56 2.56
N PRO A 33 -3.84 -21.69 3.07
CA PRO A 33 -4.82 -20.62 2.94
C PRO A 33 -4.36 -19.33 3.61
N ARG A 34 -3.76 -19.42 4.81
CA ARG A 34 -3.23 -18.26 5.53
C ARG A 34 -2.07 -17.58 4.81
N ALA A 35 -1.17 -18.36 4.22
CA ALA A 35 -0.09 -17.83 3.39
C ALA A 35 -0.64 -17.15 2.12
N ALA A 36 -1.64 -17.74 1.48
CA ALA A 36 -2.33 -17.15 0.34
C ALA A 36 -3.05 -15.85 0.71
N ASP A 37 -3.74 -15.81 1.85
CA ASP A 37 -4.38 -14.60 2.37
C ASP A 37 -3.37 -13.52 2.75
N ALA A 38 -2.23 -13.90 3.35
CA ALA A 38 -1.16 -12.97 3.67
C ALA A 38 -0.55 -12.38 2.40
N LEU A 39 -0.29 -13.20 1.38
CA LEU A 39 0.24 -12.76 0.09
C LEU A 39 -0.74 -11.88 -0.68
N SER A 40 -2.04 -12.23 -0.71
CA SER A 40 -3.07 -11.42 -1.36
C SER A 40 -3.29 -10.08 -0.67
N GLY A 41 -2.99 -9.98 0.63
CA GLY A 41 -3.10 -8.75 1.42
C GLY A 41 -1.87 -7.84 1.37
N LEU A 42 -0.76 -8.28 0.76
CA LEU A 42 0.48 -7.48 0.70
C LEU A 42 0.32 -6.18 -0.11
N ASP A 43 -0.60 -6.16 -1.07
CA ASP A 43 -0.87 -4.99 -1.91
C ASP A 43 -2.13 -4.22 -1.50
N ASP A 44 -2.87 -4.64 -0.46
CA ASP A 44 -4.05 -3.92 0.03
C ASP A 44 -3.65 -2.90 1.12
N PRO A 45 -3.60 -1.59 0.78
CA PRO A 45 -3.20 -0.55 1.71
C PRO A 45 -4.15 -0.40 2.90
N VAL A 46 -5.41 -0.82 2.79
CA VAL A 46 -6.36 -0.80 3.90
C VAL A 46 -6.01 -1.85 4.95
N ARG A 47 -5.68 -3.06 4.51
CA ARG A 47 -5.23 -4.14 5.43
C ARG A 47 -3.92 -3.79 6.10
N ILE A 48 -2.98 -3.16 5.37
CA ILE A 48 -1.71 -2.66 5.92
C ILE A 48 -1.98 -1.60 7.00
N ALA A 49 -2.79 -0.60 6.67
CA ALA A 49 -3.15 0.47 7.59
C ALA A 49 -3.90 -0.05 8.83
N SER A 50 -4.83 -0.99 8.64
CA SER A 50 -5.57 -1.60 9.76
C SER A 50 -4.62 -2.29 10.74
N ARG A 51 -3.68 -3.11 10.24
CA ARG A 51 -2.69 -3.78 11.08
C ARG A 51 -1.74 -2.80 11.78
N ALA A 52 -1.34 -1.71 11.10
CA ALA A 52 -0.50 -0.69 11.69
C ALA A 52 -1.20 0.06 12.84
N LEU A 53 -2.52 0.12 12.82
CA LEU A 53 -3.34 0.70 13.88
C LEU A 53 -3.63 -0.29 15.02
N ASP A 54 -3.57 -1.61 14.74
CA ASP A 54 -3.82 -2.62 15.77
C ASP A 54 -2.77 -2.51 16.88
N GLY A 55 -3.25 -2.36 18.11
CA GLY A 55 -2.40 -2.18 19.30
C GLY A 55 -1.82 -0.77 19.49
N THR A 56 -1.99 0.17 18.54
CA THR A 56 -1.49 1.55 18.66
C THR A 56 -2.60 2.59 18.76
N PHE A 57 -3.80 2.27 18.28
CA PHE A 57 -4.94 3.17 18.28
C PHE A 57 -6.00 2.69 19.26
N ASP A 58 -5.91 3.18 20.49
CA ASP A 58 -6.86 2.99 21.58
C ASP A 58 -7.57 4.31 21.95
N ALA A 59 -8.43 4.28 22.96
CA ALA A 59 -9.16 5.46 23.41
C ALA A 59 -8.23 6.58 23.91
N ALA A 60 -7.13 6.23 24.57
CA ALA A 60 -6.15 7.20 25.07
C ALA A 60 -5.36 7.83 23.92
N ALA A 61 -4.99 7.06 22.90
CA ALA A 61 -4.34 7.58 21.70
C ALA A 61 -5.27 8.49 20.90
N ALA A 62 -6.53 8.09 20.71
CA ALA A 62 -7.53 8.91 20.03
C ALA A 62 -7.75 10.25 20.75
N GLN A 63 -7.89 10.23 22.07
CA GLN A 63 -8.05 11.46 22.86
C GLN A 63 -6.85 12.38 22.72
N ARG A 64 -5.62 11.88 22.89
CA ARG A 64 -4.39 12.69 22.73
C ARG A 64 -4.29 13.32 21.34
N GLU A 65 -4.59 12.57 20.28
CA GLU A 65 -4.50 13.10 18.92
C GLU A 65 -5.58 14.14 18.63
N ILE A 66 -6.80 13.98 19.18
CA ILE A 66 -7.87 15.00 19.07
C ILE A 66 -7.47 16.29 19.79
N GLU A 67 -6.98 16.16 21.05
CA GLU A 67 -6.54 17.32 21.83
C GLU A 67 -5.39 18.06 21.15
N ALA A 68 -4.39 17.31 20.64
CA ALA A 68 -3.27 17.89 19.90
C ALA A 68 -3.72 18.57 18.59
N ALA A 69 -4.70 18.00 17.88
CA ALA A 69 -5.25 18.58 16.68
C ALA A 69 -6.03 19.87 16.98
N LEU A 70 -6.82 19.90 18.06
CA LEU A 70 -7.53 21.11 18.51
C LEU A 70 -6.56 22.21 18.94
N ALA A 71 -5.51 21.86 19.69
CA ALA A 71 -4.45 22.81 20.09
C ALA A 71 -3.69 23.41 18.89
N ALA A 72 -3.59 22.65 17.79
CA ALA A 72 -3.00 23.11 16.53
C ALA A 72 -4.01 23.78 15.58
N GLU A 73 -5.24 24.03 16.03
CA GLU A 73 -6.36 24.56 15.23
C GLU A 73 -6.65 23.71 13.98
N ASP A 74 -6.27 22.43 14.00
CA ASP A 74 -6.47 21.50 12.90
C ASP A 74 -7.75 20.66 13.08
N VAL A 75 -8.87 21.36 12.93
CA VAL A 75 -10.21 20.78 13.13
C VAL A 75 -10.49 19.63 12.18
N GLU A 76 -9.93 19.67 10.94
CA GLU A 76 -10.10 18.59 9.97
C GLU A 76 -9.39 17.28 10.46
N LEU A 77 -8.23 17.41 11.11
CA LEU A 77 -7.55 16.25 11.70
C LEU A 77 -8.34 15.73 12.90
N ALA A 78 -8.81 16.61 13.80
CA ALA A 78 -9.62 16.21 14.94
C ALA A 78 -10.86 15.42 14.50
N GLN A 79 -11.58 15.91 13.49
CA GLN A 79 -12.73 15.22 12.91
C GLN A 79 -12.33 13.86 12.30
N SER A 80 -11.22 13.81 11.57
CA SER A 80 -10.70 12.57 10.98
C SER A 80 -10.42 11.50 12.05
N VAL A 81 -9.86 11.90 13.21
CA VAL A 81 -9.60 10.98 14.34
C VAL A 81 -10.92 10.48 14.94
N ILE A 82 -11.93 11.32 15.10
CA ILE A 82 -13.27 10.90 15.57
C ILE A 82 -13.88 9.89 14.60
N ASP A 83 -13.80 10.15 13.28
CA ASP A 83 -14.34 9.26 12.26
C ASP A 83 -13.63 7.89 12.28
N LEU A 84 -12.31 7.89 12.50
CA LEU A 84 -11.52 6.66 12.65
C LEU A 84 -11.92 5.91 13.92
N ALA A 85 -12.07 6.60 15.06
CA ALA A 85 -12.46 5.99 16.34
C ALA A 85 -13.84 5.34 16.24
N ARG A 86 -14.81 6.00 15.61
CA ARG A 86 -16.14 5.42 15.36
C ARG A 86 -16.06 4.16 14.49
N ALA A 87 -15.28 4.21 13.42
CA ALA A 87 -15.10 3.06 12.53
C ALA A 87 -14.44 1.85 13.22
N ARG A 88 -13.62 2.11 14.26
CA ARG A 88 -12.93 1.09 15.04
C ARG A 88 -13.59 0.77 16.39
N HIS A 89 -14.79 1.30 16.62
CA HIS A 89 -15.53 1.12 17.88
C HIS A 89 -14.73 1.55 19.13
N VAL A 90 -13.86 2.56 18.97
CA VAL A 90 -13.11 3.16 20.08
C VAL A 90 -13.97 4.24 20.72
N THR A 91 -14.19 4.15 22.02
CA THR A 91 -14.99 5.12 22.77
C THR A 91 -14.22 6.41 22.98
N ILE A 92 -14.85 7.56 22.68
CA ILE A 92 -14.31 8.91 22.91
C ILE A 92 -15.24 9.64 23.87
N ASP A 93 -14.66 10.49 24.72
CA ASP A 93 -15.43 11.37 25.60
C ASP A 93 -16.36 12.29 24.81
N LEU A 94 -17.62 12.31 25.17
CA LEU A 94 -18.65 13.15 24.53
C LEU A 94 -18.35 14.64 24.65
N VAL A 95 -17.67 15.07 25.72
CA VAL A 95 -17.24 16.46 25.89
C VAL A 95 -16.23 16.84 24.82
N LEU A 96 -15.31 15.94 24.52
CA LEU A 96 -14.29 16.17 23.48
C LEU A 96 -14.91 16.18 22.08
N VAL A 97 -15.87 15.30 21.82
CA VAL A 97 -16.65 15.29 20.56
C VAL A 97 -17.40 16.62 20.41
N GLY A 98 -18.01 17.13 21.47
CA GLY A 98 -18.68 18.44 21.48
C GLY A 98 -17.73 19.59 21.16
N LYS A 99 -16.51 19.59 21.71
CA LYS A 99 -15.49 20.61 21.40
C LYS A 99 -15.10 20.60 19.92
N VAL A 100 -14.90 19.42 19.33
CA VAL A 100 -14.58 19.28 17.89
C VAL A 100 -15.75 19.75 17.03
N ALA A 101 -17.00 19.44 17.41
CA ALA A 101 -18.17 19.89 16.69
C ALA A 101 -18.30 21.42 16.70
N ALA A 102 -18.07 22.05 17.85
CA ALA A 102 -18.06 23.51 17.99
C ALA A 102 -16.97 24.17 17.14
N ALA A 103 -15.74 23.67 17.22
CA ALA A 103 -14.63 24.14 16.41
C ALA A 103 -14.88 23.95 14.90
N THR A 104 -15.53 22.85 14.51
CA THR A 104 -15.92 22.60 13.10
C THR A 104 -16.93 23.63 12.61
N ALA A 105 -17.94 23.97 13.42
CA ALA A 105 -18.93 24.98 13.08
C ALA A 105 -18.28 26.37 12.95
N GLU A 106 -17.39 26.72 13.85
CA GLU A 106 -16.63 27.98 13.79
C GLU A 106 -15.76 28.06 12.55
N ALA A 107 -14.97 27.02 12.26
CA ALA A 107 -14.14 26.94 11.06
C ALA A 107 -14.96 27.02 9.76
N ALA A 108 -16.16 26.44 9.72
CA ALA A 108 -17.09 26.55 8.59
C ALA A 108 -17.57 27.97 8.41
N THR A 109 -17.88 28.66 9.49
CA THR A 109 -18.32 30.08 9.47
C THR A 109 -17.19 31.00 8.99
N MET A 110 -15.97 30.83 9.48
CA MET A 110 -14.78 31.56 9.05
C MET A 110 -14.51 31.35 7.56
N ARG A 111 -14.54 30.10 7.10
CA ARG A 111 -14.34 29.73 5.69
C ARG A 111 -15.42 30.35 4.80
N HIS A 112 -16.66 30.36 5.26
CA HIS A 112 -17.78 31.00 4.54
C HIS A 112 -17.59 32.50 4.44
N ARG A 113 -17.21 33.19 5.51
CA ARG A 113 -16.89 34.62 5.53
C ARG A 113 -15.72 34.97 4.60
N ALA A 114 -14.62 34.21 4.67
CA ALA A 114 -13.45 34.39 3.80
C ALA A 114 -13.80 34.19 2.32
N LYS A 115 -14.61 33.20 2.01
CA LYS A 115 -15.11 32.94 0.64
C LYS A 115 -15.98 34.08 0.13
N ASN A 116 -16.89 34.60 0.96
CA ASN A 116 -17.75 35.70 0.61
C ASN A 116 -16.97 37.02 0.46
N PHE A 117 -15.99 37.28 1.32
CA PHE A 117 -15.09 38.42 1.21
C PHE A 117 -14.27 38.38 -0.08
N ALA A 118 -13.63 37.25 -0.38
CA ALA A 118 -12.86 37.05 -1.61
C ALA A 118 -13.74 37.20 -2.86
N ARG A 119 -14.99 36.74 -2.80
CA ARG A 119 -15.97 36.88 -3.86
C ARG A 119 -16.33 38.36 -4.09
N GLY A 120 -16.62 39.11 -3.02
CA GLY A 120 -16.93 40.55 -3.11
C GLY A 120 -15.77 41.38 -3.68
N LEU A 121 -14.51 40.95 -3.39
CA LEU A 121 -13.30 41.65 -3.85
C LEU A 121 -13.03 41.45 -5.36
N VAL A 122 -13.51 40.33 -5.93
CA VAL A 122 -13.24 39.96 -7.35
C VAL A 122 -14.39 40.42 -8.28
N THR A 123 -15.62 40.51 -7.82
CA THR A 123 -16.78 40.62 -8.72
C THR A 123 -17.61 41.88 -8.59
N GLY A 124 -17.54 42.61 -7.48
CA GLY A 124 -18.43 43.78 -7.26
C GLY A 124 -19.94 43.47 -7.35
N GLU A 125 -20.36 42.23 -7.68
CA GLU A 125 -21.77 41.81 -7.76
C GLU A 125 -21.99 40.39 -7.16
N PRO A 126 -23.10 40.17 -6.38
CA PRO A 126 -23.27 39.00 -5.53
C PRO A 126 -23.95 37.75 -6.14
N GLN A 127 -24.40 37.73 -7.39
CA GLN A 127 -25.41 36.72 -7.76
C GLN A 127 -25.11 35.66 -8.82
N ASP A 128 -23.95 35.63 -9.53
CA ASP A 128 -23.78 34.66 -10.64
C ASP A 128 -22.43 33.91 -10.68
N MET A 129 -21.96 33.34 -9.57
CA MET A 129 -20.62 32.75 -9.49
C MET A 129 -20.51 31.22 -9.45
N ALA A 130 -21.59 30.49 -9.59
CA ALA A 130 -21.50 29.02 -9.59
C ALA A 130 -20.87 28.43 -10.90
N SER A 131 -21.07 29.14 -12.03
CA SER A 131 -20.49 28.74 -13.33
C SER A 131 -19.07 29.26 -13.55
N LEU A 132 -18.72 30.41 -12.97
CA LEU A 132 -17.37 30.99 -13.06
C LEU A 132 -16.37 30.37 -12.11
N ALA A 133 -16.80 29.75 -11.00
CA ALA A 133 -15.88 29.10 -10.05
C ALA A 133 -15.06 27.95 -10.67
N GLY A 134 -15.58 27.26 -11.68
CA GLY A 134 -14.87 26.24 -12.42
C GLY A 134 -13.80 26.81 -13.39
N THR A 135 -14.08 27.92 -14.03
CA THR A 135 -13.21 28.55 -15.03
C THR A 135 -12.15 29.46 -14.40
N THR A 136 -12.55 30.33 -13.45
CA THR A 136 -11.61 31.26 -12.81
C THR A 136 -10.58 30.59 -11.90
N LEU A 137 -10.98 29.56 -11.16
CA LEU A 137 -9.98 28.72 -10.44
C LEU A 137 -9.07 28.01 -11.44
N GLY A 138 -9.62 27.54 -12.56
CA GLY A 138 -8.87 26.98 -13.66
C GLY A 138 -7.79 27.93 -14.17
N ASP A 139 -8.16 29.17 -14.46
CA ASP A 139 -7.25 30.19 -14.98
C ASP A 139 -6.22 30.63 -13.95
N LEU A 140 -6.58 30.70 -12.66
CA LEU A 140 -5.66 31.04 -11.57
C LEU A 140 -4.52 30.01 -11.44
N PHE A 141 -4.81 28.72 -11.63
CA PHE A 141 -3.80 27.67 -11.62
C PHE A 141 -2.88 27.71 -12.84
N VAL A 142 -3.45 27.97 -14.03
CA VAL A 142 -2.65 28.18 -15.26
C VAL A 142 -1.73 29.39 -15.12
N PHE A 143 -2.25 30.49 -14.59
CA PHE A 143 -1.46 31.68 -14.36
C PHE A 143 -0.29 31.42 -13.39
N GLY A 144 -0.52 30.62 -12.34
CA GLY A 144 0.52 30.18 -11.42
C GLY A 144 1.59 29.35 -12.11
N ASP A 145 1.22 28.43 -12.98
CA ASP A 145 2.16 27.59 -13.73
C ASP A 145 2.96 28.40 -14.77
N ILE A 146 2.28 29.30 -15.50
CA ILE A 146 2.94 30.20 -16.47
C ILE A 146 3.89 31.16 -15.74
N ARG A 147 3.48 31.74 -14.62
CA ARG A 147 4.33 32.62 -13.81
C ARG A 147 5.57 31.90 -13.29
N ASP A 148 5.39 30.70 -12.74
CA ASP A 148 6.50 29.90 -12.21
C ASP A 148 7.45 29.47 -13.35
N ALA A 149 6.91 29.09 -14.52
CA ALA A 149 7.70 28.75 -15.70
C ALA A 149 8.49 29.95 -16.24
N LEU A 150 7.88 31.12 -16.32
CA LEU A 150 8.55 32.35 -16.75
C LEU A 150 9.64 32.78 -15.76
N ARG A 151 9.32 32.75 -14.46
CA ARG A 151 10.26 33.12 -13.41
C ARG A 151 11.49 32.21 -13.36
N GLU A 152 11.29 30.91 -13.31
CA GLU A 152 12.40 29.94 -13.26
C GLU A 152 13.09 29.83 -14.63
N GLY A 153 12.36 29.97 -15.74
CA GLY A 153 12.92 30.02 -17.09
C GLY A 153 13.82 31.27 -17.30
N THR A 154 13.41 32.44 -16.81
CA THR A 154 14.22 33.67 -16.87
C THR A 154 15.50 33.53 -16.03
N ARG A 155 15.41 32.93 -14.85
CA ARG A 155 16.58 32.63 -14.01
C ARG A 155 17.54 31.67 -14.73
N TYR A 156 16.99 30.65 -15.39
CA TYR A 156 17.79 29.69 -16.15
C TYR A 156 18.60 30.39 -17.27
N VAL A 157 17.95 31.26 -18.04
CA VAL A 157 18.61 32.02 -19.11
C VAL A 157 19.69 32.99 -18.58
N ARG A 158 19.49 33.53 -17.35
CA ARG A 158 20.43 34.40 -16.68
C ARG A 158 21.58 33.68 -15.97
N GLY A 159 21.59 32.34 -15.98
CA GLY A 159 22.59 31.55 -15.28
C GLY A 159 22.44 31.54 -13.76
N GLU A 160 21.30 32.00 -13.22
CA GLU A 160 20.99 32.02 -11.79
C GLU A 160 20.59 30.63 -11.29
N GLN A 161 20.59 30.42 -9.96
CA GLN A 161 20.11 29.18 -9.37
C GLN A 161 18.62 28.98 -9.63
N VAL A 162 18.29 27.90 -10.33
CA VAL A 162 16.93 27.53 -10.74
C VAL A 162 16.46 26.33 -9.95
N ASP A 163 15.24 26.40 -9.40
CA ASP A 163 14.57 25.18 -8.91
C ASP A 163 14.03 24.39 -10.10
N ARG A 164 14.88 23.48 -10.63
CA ARG A 164 14.55 22.62 -11.79
C ARG A 164 13.30 21.79 -11.55
N LEU A 165 12.99 21.47 -10.30
CA LEU A 165 11.81 20.72 -9.92
C LEU A 165 10.54 21.57 -10.08
N VAL A 166 10.56 22.82 -9.61
CA VAL A 166 9.45 23.77 -9.78
C VAL A 166 9.24 24.06 -11.26
N LEU A 167 10.32 24.28 -12.03
CA LEU A 167 10.25 24.50 -13.47
C LEU A 167 9.61 23.30 -14.20
N GLY A 168 10.06 22.09 -13.89
CA GLY A 168 9.54 20.87 -14.49
C GLY A 168 8.09 20.59 -14.12
N LEU A 169 7.70 20.84 -12.87
CA LEU A 169 6.32 20.75 -12.44
C LEU A 169 5.43 21.80 -13.10
N ALA A 170 5.91 23.04 -13.27
CA ALA A 170 5.17 24.09 -13.97
C ALA A 170 4.93 23.71 -15.44
N ALA A 171 5.97 23.23 -16.13
CA ALA A 171 5.82 22.75 -17.50
C ALA A 171 4.85 21.56 -17.60
N THR A 172 4.90 20.63 -16.64
CA THR A 172 3.94 19.52 -16.55
C THR A 172 2.53 20.03 -16.30
N GLY A 173 2.34 21.02 -15.43
CA GLY A 173 1.07 21.66 -15.15
C GLY A 173 0.45 22.30 -16.39
N ILE A 174 1.24 23.04 -17.18
CA ILE A 174 0.80 23.62 -18.45
C ILE A 174 0.37 22.51 -19.43
N ALA A 175 1.15 21.44 -19.54
CA ALA A 175 0.82 20.30 -20.41
C ALA A 175 -0.49 19.60 -20.00
N ILE A 176 -0.69 19.39 -18.69
CA ILE A 176 -1.92 18.82 -18.13
C ILE A 176 -3.10 19.74 -18.38
N THR A 177 -2.92 21.05 -18.24
CA THR A 177 -3.97 22.05 -18.51
C THR A 177 -4.45 21.95 -19.94
N ALA A 178 -3.56 21.90 -20.92
CA ALA A 178 -3.92 21.71 -22.31
C ALA A 178 -4.71 20.41 -22.52
N GLY A 179 -4.31 19.31 -21.81
CA GLY A 179 -5.03 18.04 -21.80
C GLY A 179 -6.41 18.13 -21.11
N THR A 180 -6.53 18.91 -20.05
CA THR A 180 -7.80 19.07 -19.29
C THR A 180 -8.87 19.72 -20.15
N TYR A 181 -8.52 20.76 -20.88
CA TYR A 181 -9.43 21.39 -21.85
C TYR A 181 -9.83 20.42 -22.97
N ALA A 182 -8.89 19.61 -23.48
CA ALA A 182 -9.16 18.62 -24.51
C ALA A 182 -10.01 17.43 -24.03
N THR A 183 -10.09 17.18 -22.72
CA THR A 183 -10.79 16.01 -22.14
C THR A 183 -12.00 16.39 -21.26
N PHE A 184 -12.52 17.62 -21.39
CA PHE A 184 -13.65 18.10 -20.60
C PHE A 184 -13.50 17.85 -19.08
N GLY A 185 -12.30 18.05 -18.56
CA GLY A 185 -12.03 17.97 -17.11
C GLY A 185 -11.51 16.62 -16.59
N ALA A 186 -11.37 15.57 -17.41
CA ALA A 186 -10.91 14.26 -16.95
C ALA A 186 -9.48 14.29 -16.35
N ALA A 187 -8.65 15.27 -16.70
CA ALA A 187 -7.31 15.47 -16.14
C ALA A 187 -7.28 16.37 -14.88
N ALA A 188 -8.44 16.80 -14.37
CA ALA A 188 -8.53 17.68 -13.18
C ALA A 188 -7.80 17.14 -11.93
N PRO A 189 -7.86 15.84 -11.58
CA PRO A 189 -7.08 15.32 -10.45
C PRO A 189 -5.56 15.49 -10.63
N ALA A 190 -5.03 15.26 -11.83
CA ALA A 190 -3.60 15.44 -12.08
C ALA A 190 -3.18 16.90 -11.92
N ARG A 191 -4.05 17.84 -12.29
CA ARG A 191 -3.83 19.27 -12.13
C ARG A 191 -3.79 19.69 -10.66
N ALA A 192 -4.77 19.26 -9.86
CA ALA A 192 -4.77 19.48 -8.41
C ALA A 192 -3.50 18.93 -7.77
N GLY A 193 -3.08 17.73 -8.19
CA GLY A 193 -1.84 17.09 -7.72
C GLY A 193 -0.58 17.91 -8.02
N VAL A 194 -0.42 18.47 -9.22
CA VAL A 194 0.73 19.36 -9.53
C VAL A 194 0.78 20.54 -8.56
N THR A 195 -0.35 21.19 -8.34
CA THR A 195 -0.45 22.33 -7.42
C THR A 195 -0.06 21.96 -6.00
N LEU A 196 -0.53 20.81 -5.50
CA LEU A 196 -0.19 20.31 -4.15
C LEU A 196 1.28 19.93 -4.02
N VAL A 197 1.87 19.27 -5.02
CA VAL A 197 3.30 18.95 -5.01
C VAL A 197 4.16 20.22 -5.02
N LYS A 198 3.80 21.22 -5.84
CA LYS A 198 4.46 22.53 -5.84
C LYS A 198 4.31 23.24 -4.49
N ALA A 199 3.12 23.22 -3.89
CA ALA A 199 2.88 23.79 -2.57
C ALA A 199 3.72 23.08 -1.50
N ALA A 200 3.75 21.75 -1.50
CA ALA A 200 4.57 20.96 -0.58
C ALA A 200 6.08 21.28 -0.75
N ARG A 201 6.56 21.45 -1.98
CA ARG A 201 7.94 21.86 -2.25
C ARG A 201 8.23 23.25 -1.69
N LYS A 202 7.39 24.25 -2.00
CA LYS A 202 7.57 25.63 -1.55
C LYS A 202 7.47 25.79 -0.03
N THR A 203 6.69 24.94 0.65
CA THR A 203 6.53 24.98 2.12
C THR A 203 7.48 24.03 2.86
N GLY A 204 8.45 23.41 2.18
CA GLY A 204 9.41 22.49 2.79
C GLY A 204 8.80 21.19 3.34
N ARG A 205 7.61 20.82 2.88
CA ARG A 205 6.89 19.60 3.34
C ARG A 205 7.27 18.33 2.58
N LEU A 206 8.13 18.42 1.56
CA LEU A 206 8.65 17.23 0.89
C LEU A 206 9.85 16.66 1.65
N GLY A 207 9.85 15.36 1.90
CA GLY A 207 11.02 14.65 2.41
C GLY A 207 12.20 14.73 1.42
N VAL A 208 13.44 14.66 1.92
CA VAL A 208 14.65 14.73 1.08
C VAL A 208 14.64 13.62 0.03
N GLU A 209 14.45 12.37 0.45
CA GLU A 209 14.43 11.20 -0.43
C GLU A 209 13.35 11.32 -1.53
N PHE A 210 12.17 11.83 -1.14
CA PHE A 210 11.08 12.05 -2.09
C PHE A 210 11.40 13.16 -3.08
N THR A 211 12.03 14.25 -2.63
CA THR A 211 12.46 15.36 -3.49
C THR A 211 13.48 14.90 -4.55
N GLU A 212 14.45 14.07 -4.17
CA GLU A 212 15.41 13.49 -5.11
C GLU A 212 14.74 12.57 -6.13
N SER A 213 13.83 11.71 -5.66
CA SER A 213 13.07 10.83 -6.54
C SER A 213 12.23 11.62 -7.55
N LEU A 214 11.56 12.66 -7.07
CA LEU A 214 10.76 13.57 -7.90
C LEU A 214 11.64 14.31 -8.93
N GLY A 215 12.84 14.77 -8.52
CA GLY A 215 13.81 15.41 -9.41
C GLY A 215 14.23 14.50 -10.57
N ARG A 216 14.52 13.23 -10.29
CA ARG A 216 14.81 12.22 -11.33
C ARG A 216 13.65 12.02 -12.29
N MET A 217 12.42 11.96 -11.78
CA MET A 217 11.22 11.80 -12.59
C MET A 217 10.99 13.00 -13.52
N VAL A 218 11.19 14.22 -13.02
CA VAL A 218 11.10 15.45 -13.81
C VAL A 218 12.11 15.44 -14.96
N GLN A 219 13.37 15.05 -14.70
CA GLN A 219 14.41 14.96 -15.74
C GLN A 219 14.09 13.92 -16.82
N GLN A 220 13.44 12.83 -16.47
CA GLN A 220 13.05 11.75 -17.39
C GLN A 220 11.75 12.08 -18.16
N THR A 221 11.00 13.09 -17.75
CA THR A 221 9.73 13.42 -18.37
C THR A 221 9.92 14.25 -19.63
N SER A 222 9.50 13.70 -20.76
CA SER A 222 9.39 14.44 -22.01
C SER A 222 8.09 15.25 -22.04
N PHE A 223 8.18 16.59 -22.02
CA PHE A 223 7.00 17.47 -22.01
C PHE A 223 6.05 17.23 -23.18
N PRO A 224 6.51 17.00 -24.43
CA PRO A 224 5.62 16.66 -25.55
C PRO A 224 4.89 15.33 -25.34
N ALA A 225 5.52 14.36 -24.68
CA ALA A 225 4.88 13.09 -24.34
C ALA A 225 3.85 13.26 -23.21
N ALA A 226 4.16 14.06 -22.19
CA ALA A 226 3.23 14.39 -21.11
C ALA A 226 1.98 15.10 -21.63
N ALA A 227 2.12 16.06 -22.54
CA ALA A 227 0.99 16.77 -23.16
C ALA A 227 0.09 15.82 -23.98
N ARG A 228 0.69 14.88 -24.71
CA ARG A 228 -0.06 13.86 -25.48
C ARG A 228 -0.78 12.87 -24.56
N ALA A 229 -0.12 12.44 -23.49
CA ALA A 229 -0.69 11.52 -22.52
C ALA A 229 -1.82 12.16 -21.70
N ALA A 230 -1.74 13.45 -21.39
CA ALA A 230 -2.79 14.16 -20.67
C ALA A 230 -4.12 14.23 -21.44
N ARG A 231 -4.11 14.02 -22.76
CA ARG A 231 -5.32 13.95 -23.60
C ARG A 231 -6.06 12.60 -23.54
N ASP A 232 -5.41 11.58 -22.98
CA ASP A 232 -5.95 10.23 -22.96
C ASP A 232 -5.74 9.65 -21.56
N THR A 233 -6.82 9.57 -20.78
CA THR A 233 -6.78 9.09 -19.39
C THR A 233 -6.26 7.65 -19.30
N ALA A 234 -6.49 6.81 -20.30
CA ALA A 234 -5.97 5.44 -20.37
C ALA A 234 -4.46 5.40 -20.64
N LYS A 235 -3.90 6.46 -21.25
CA LYS A 235 -2.46 6.58 -21.52
C LYS A 235 -1.68 7.23 -20.37
N ILE A 236 -2.35 7.94 -19.45
CA ILE A 236 -1.71 8.54 -18.26
C ILE A 236 -1.01 7.46 -17.44
N GLU A 237 -1.60 6.27 -17.33
CA GLU A 237 -1.00 5.14 -16.59
C GLU A 237 0.30 4.61 -17.25
N ARG A 238 0.45 4.81 -18.57
CA ARG A 238 1.64 4.39 -19.33
C ARG A 238 2.64 5.51 -19.61
N ALA A 239 2.27 6.75 -19.32
CA ALA A 239 2.99 7.94 -19.79
C ALA A 239 4.11 8.45 -18.88
N GLY A 240 4.52 7.68 -17.88
CA GLY A 240 5.65 8.01 -17.03
C GLY A 240 5.25 8.36 -15.60
N GLY A 241 6.17 8.05 -14.71
CA GLY A 241 5.95 8.08 -13.27
C GLY A 241 5.47 9.43 -12.71
N LEU A 242 5.91 10.57 -13.28
CA LEU A 242 5.52 11.90 -12.79
C LEU A 242 4.03 12.17 -12.99
N LEU A 243 3.48 11.84 -14.15
CA LEU A 243 2.07 12.07 -14.46
C LEU A 243 1.15 11.19 -13.59
N GLN A 244 1.56 9.95 -13.36
CA GLN A 244 0.88 9.05 -12.43
C GLN A 244 0.95 9.59 -11.00
N LEU A 245 2.12 10.03 -10.54
CA LEU A 245 2.30 10.59 -9.22
C LEU A 245 1.37 11.78 -8.95
N VAL A 246 1.36 12.78 -9.85
CA VAL A 246 0.50 13.96 -9.65
C VAL A 246 -0.99 13.61 -9.73
N ARG A 247 -1.37 12.64 -10.56
CA ARG A 247 -2.72 12.11 -10.57
C ARG A 247 -3.08 11.43 -9.25
N ASP A 248 -2.18 10.62 -8.70
CA ASP A 248 -2.41 9.94 -7.42
C ASP A 248 -2.50 10.94 -6.26
N VAL A 249 -1.67 11.99 -6.24
CA VAL A 249 -1.82 13.10 -5.27
C VAL A 249 -3.20 13.77 -5.39
N GLY A 250 -3.67 14.01 -6.61
CA GLY A 250 -5.01 14.55 -6.85
C GLY A 250 -6.15 13.60 -6.46
N ARG A 251 -5.93 12.27 -6.56
CA ARG A 251 -6.89 11.27 -6.05
C ARG A 251 -6.98 11.31 -4.52
N VAL A 252 -5.85 11.47 -3.82
CA VAL A 252 -5.85 11.67 -2.36
C VAL A 252 -6.60 12.93 -1.99
N GLU A 253 -6.33 14.03 -2.70
CA GLU A 253 -7.03 15.30 -2.48
C GLU A 253 -8.55 15.17 -2.65
N LYS A 254 -8.98 14.54 -3.74
CA LYS A 254 -10.41 14.33 -4.02
C LYS A 254 -11.10 13.46 -2.97
N ALA A 255 -10.40 12.42 -2.47
CA ALA A 255 -10.98 11.43 -1.57
C ALA A 255 -10.89 11.83 -0.08
N ALA A 256 -9.79 12.47 0.33
CA ALA A 256 -9.47 12.75 1.74
C ALA A 256 -9.15 14.22 2.04
N GLY A 257 -9.16 15.09 1.02
CA GLY A 257 -8.91 16.53 1.14
C GLY A 257 -7.46 16.95 0.92
N GLY A 258 -7.23 18.24 0.67
CA GLY A 258 -5.92 18.80 0.33
C GLY A 258 -4.89 18.66 1.46
N ARG A 259 -5.32 18.77 2.72
CA ARG A 259 -4.43 18.57 3.88
C ARG A 259 -3.95 17.12 3.99
N ALA A 260 -4.81 16.13 3.72
CA ALA A 260 -4.43 14.73 3.66
C ALA A 260 -3.39 14.46 2.56
N ALA A 261 -3.54 15.10 1.39
CA ALA A 261 -2.56 15.01 0.31
C ALA A 261 -1.21 15.63 0.70
N LEU A 262 -1.18 16.77 1.39
CA LEU A 262 0.05 17.38 1.89
C LEU A 262 0.71 16.53 2.99
N ASP A 263 -0.07 15.94 3.89
CA ASP A 263 0.43 15.04 4.93
C ASP A 263 1.01 13.75 4.31
N SER A 264 0.39 13.22 3.25
CA SER A 264 0.91 12.07 2.50
C SER A 264 2.26 12.37 1.84
N LEU A 265 2.41 13.55 1.22
CA LEU A 265 3.66 14.00 0.61
C LEU A 265 4.80 14.19 1.63
N LYS A 266 4.45 14.57 2.88
CA LYS A 266 5.42 14.69 3.98
C LYS A 266 5.96 13.33 4.44
N ILE A 267 5.12 12.29 4.44
CA ILE A 267 5.45 10.95 4.95
C ILE A 267 6.09 10.07 3.87
N ALA A 268 5.72 10.28 2.60
CA ALA A 268 6.21 9.49 1.48
C ALA A 268 7.71 9.65 1.28
N LYS A 269 8.39 8.56 0.94
CA LYS A 269 9.79 8.53 0.51
C LYS A 269 9.92 8.22 -0.98
N GLU A 270 8.96 7.46 -1.51
CA GLU A 270 8.93 7.00 -2.89
C GLU A 270 7.57 7.33 -3.56
N PRO A 271 7.54 7.47 -4.89
CA PRO A 271 6.29 7.69 -5.63
C PRO A 271 5.23 6.61 -5.39
N ARG A 272 5.67 5.35 -5.20
CA ARG A 272 4.77 4.22 -4.89
C ARG A 272 4.03 4.39 -3.56
N ASP A 273 4.62 5.10 -2.59
CA ASP A 273 3.95 5.40 -1.33
C ASP A 273 2.68 6.22 -1.57
N ILE A 274 2.76 7.21 -2.48
CA ILE A 274 1.58 8.03 -2.85
C ILE A 274 0.51 7.20 -3.55
N THR A 275 0.89 6.27 -4.43
CA THR A 275 -0.08 5.35 -5.06
C THR A 275 -0.82 4.51 -4.02
N ARG A 276 -0.13 4.05 -2.97
CA ARG A 276 -0.74 3.31 -1.85
C ARG A 276 -1.67 4.19 -1.03
N VAL A 277 -1.22 5.41 -0.72
CA VAL A 277 -2.08 6.38 0.00
C VAL A 277 -3.31 6.72 -0.83
N ALA A 278 -3.21 6.87 -2.15
CA ALA A 278 -4.35 7.13 -3.01
C ALA A 278 -5.39 6.00 -2.95
N LYS A 279 -4.95 4.75 -3.00
CA LYS A 279 -5.82 3.58 -2.82
C LYS A 279 -6.44 3.53 -1.42
N LEU A 280 -5.67 3.87 -0.38
CA LEU A 280 -6.16 3.97 0.99
C LEU A 280 -7.22 5.07 1.11
N ALA A 281 -6.94 6.26 0.58
CA ALA A 281 -7.83 7.40 0.63
C ALA A 281 -9.17 7.15 -0.08
N GLU A 282 -9.17 6.45 -1.21
CA GLU A 282 -10.39 6.08 -1.92
C GLU A 282 -11.31 5.16 -1.09
N LYS A 283 -10.74 4.33 -0.20
CA LYS A 283 -11.51 3.42 0.66
C LYS A 283 -11.85 4.03 2.02
N GLU A 284 -10.92 4.77 2.61
CA GLU A 284 -11.04 5.30 3.98
C GLU A 284 -11.58 6.75 4.02
N GLY A 285 -11.52 7.48 2.91
CA GLY A 285 -12.05 8.86 2.82
C GLY A 285 -11.40 9.78 3.87
N SER A 286 -12.25 10.49 4.62
CA SER A 286 -11.84 11.43 5.68
C SER A 286 -10.95 10.80 6.75
N ARG A 287 -11.05 9.50 7.01
CA ARG A 287 -10.26 8.77 8.02
C ARG A 287 -8.78 8.61 7.64
N THR A 288 -8.45 8.76 6.36
CA THR A 288 -7.08 8.62 5.84
C THR A 288 -6.10 9.49 6.61
N ARG A 289 -6.48 10.71 6.94
CA ARG A 289 -5.61 11.66 7.61
C ARG A 289 -5.23 11.20 9.02
N ALA A 290 -6.22 10.72 9.80
CA ALA A 290 -5.99 10.13 11.11
C ALA A 290 -5.13 8.87 11.03
N ILE A 291 -5.36 8.00 10.05
CA ILE A 291 -4.55 6.80 9.80
C ILE A 291 -3.09 7.18 9.55
N LEU A 292 -2.83 8.14 8.67
CA LEU A 292 -1.47 8.61 8.38
C LEU A 292 -0.83 9.28 9.61
N ARG A 293 -1.61 9.97 10.43
CA ARG A 293 -1.14 10.63 11.65
C ARG A 293 -0.72 9.63 12.72
N VAL A 294 -1.57 8.64 13.01
CA VAL A 294 -1.35 7.65 14.07
C VAL A 294 -0.32 6.60 13.67
N ALA A 295 -0.51 5.99 12.51
CA ALA A 295 0.35 4.90 12.05
C ALA A 295 1.57 5.41 11.25
N GLY A 296 1.59 6.69 10.87
CA GLY A 296 2.69 7.28 10.13
C GLY A 296 3.00 6.51 8.85
N ARG A 297 4.28 6.30 8.59
CA ARG A 297 4.73 5.55 7.42
C ARG A 297 4.37 4.07 7.45
N SER A 298 4.18 3.48 8.63
CA SER A 298 3.81 2.06 8.75
C SER A 298 2.43 1.76 8.12
N ALA A 299 1.54 2.77 8.04
CA ALA A 299 0.27 2.65 7.33
C ALA A 299 0.41 2.33 5.83
N ILE A 300 1.54 2.63 5.24
CA ILE A 300 1.79 2.46 3.80
C ILE A 300 2.94 1.50 3.50
N MET A 301 3.68 1.03 4.52
CA MET A 301 4.82 0.13 4.35
C MET A 301 4.40 -1.34 4.35
N LEU A 302 4.94 -2.08 3.41
CA LEU A 302 4.82 -3.55 3.31
C LEU A 302 5.72 -4.31 4.30
N ALA A 303 6.63 -3.63 5.00
CA ALA A 303 7.72 -4.29 5.73
C ALA A 303 7.24 -5.26 6.83
N ALA A 304 6.21 -4.89 7.59
CA ALA A 304 5.67 -5.76 8.65
C ALA A 304 4.99 -7.01 8.07
N LEU A 305 4.22 -6.84 6.98
CA LEU A 305 3.55 -7.95 6.29
C LEU A 305 4.53 -8.84 5.54
N ALA A 306 5.58 -8.26 4.94
CA ALA A 306 6.63 -9.02 4.27
C ALA A 306 7.42 -9.90 5.25
N PHE A 307 7.65 -9.44 6.48
CA PHE A 307 8.30 -10.24 7.52
C PHE A 307 7.43 -11.42 7.95
N ASP A 308 6.15 -11.21 8.23
CA ASP A 308 5.22 -12.28 8.56
C ASP A 308 5.07 -13.29 7.41
N ALA A 309 4.92 -12.81 6.18
CA ALA A 309 4.83 -13.67 5.00
C ALA A 309 6.12 -14.46 4.75
N SER A 310 7.30 -13.88 5.00
CA SER A 310 8.58 -14.57 4.83
C SER A 310 8.79 -15.67 5.88
N LEU A 311 8.37 -15.46 7.13
CA LEU A 311 8.36 -16.48 8.18
C LEU A 311 7.43 -17.65 7.84
N TRP A 312 6.23 -17.37 7.31
CA TRP A 312 5.29 -18.38 6.85
C TRP A 312 5.80 -19.17 5.65
N LEU A 313 6.40 -18.48 4.66
CA LEU A 313 7.04 -19.12 3.49
C LEU A 313 8.21 -20.02 3.91
N LEU A 314 9.02 -19.57 4.85
CA LEU A 314 10.12 -20.36 5.41
C LEU A 314 9.59 -21.62 6.11
N GLY A 315 8.54 -21.47 6.93
CA GLY A 315 7.85 -22.59 7.58
C GLY A 315 7.25 -23.57 6.58
N ALA A 316 6.60 -23.10 5.52
CA ALA A 316 6.06 -23.92 4.45
C ALA A 316 7.17 -24.66 3.68
N LEU A 317 8.30 -24.01 3.40
CA LEU A 317 9.47 -24.61 2.75
C LEU A 317 10.04 -25.75 3.61
N PHE A 318 10.24 -25.52 4.91
CA PHE A 318 10.70 -26.57 5.81
C PHE A 318 9.72 -27.75 5.90
N ALA A 319 8.41 -27.48 5.91
CA ALA A 319 7.39 -28.52 5.89
C ALA A 319 7.45 -29.37 4.61
N VAL A 320 7.63 -28.74 3.44
CA VAL A 320 7.80 -29.44 2.15
C VAL A 320 9.07 -30.29 2.16
N LEU A 321 10.19 -29.74 2.62
CA LEU A 321 11.46 -30.49 2.72
C LEU A 321 11.34 -31.69 3.66
N ALA A 322 10.69 -31.54 4.81
CA ALA A 322 10.41 -32.63 5.74
C ALA A 322 9.54 -33.74 5.12
N PHE A 323 8.50 -33.32 4.36
CA PHE A 323 7.63 -34.25 3.65
C PHE A 323 8.36 -35.04 2.57
N VAL A 324 9.14 -34.37 1.72
CA VAL A 324 9.95 -35.03 0.68
C VAL A 324 10.94 -36.02 1.31
N SER A 325 11.60 -35.66 2.41
CA SER A 325 12.50 -36.52 3.16
C SER A 325 11.80 -37.74 3.75
N ALA A 326 10.60 -37.55 4.30
CA ALA A 326 9.75 -38.63 4.82
C ALA A 326 9.30 -39.58 3.69
N LEU A 327 8.88 -39.02 2.55
CA LEU A 327 8.47 -39.78 1.37
C LEU A 327 9.62 -40.62 0.81
N LYS A 328 10.83 -40.04 0.66
CA LYS A 328 12.03 -40.75 0.28
C LYS A 328 12.28 -41.95 1.22
N GLY A 329 12.20 -41.74 2.53
CA GLY A 329 12.39 -42.83 3.50
C GLY A 329 11.33 -43.95 3.45
N VAL A 330 10.10 -43.63 3.02
CA VAL A 330 9.03 -44.62 2.78
C VAL A 330 9.29 -45.40 1.51
N VAL A 331 9.67 -44.75 0.42
CA VAL A 331 9.96 -45.38 -0.88
C VAL A 331 11.14 -46.31 -0.76
N GLU A 332 12.25 -45.87 -0.17
CA GLU A 332 13.44 -46.72 0.05
C GLU A 332 13.13 -47.97 0.87
N ARG A 333 12.34 -47.83 1.95
CA ARG A 333 11.97 -48.97 2.80
C ARG A 333 11.04 -49.95 2.08
N THR A 334 10.09 -49.44 1.27
CA THR A 334 9.18 -50.28 0.49
C THR A 334 9.93 -51.02 -0.61
N ALA A 335 10.82 -50.33 -1.31
CA ALA A 335 11.66 -50.95 -2.32
C ALA A 335 12.52 -52.06 -1.71
N LEU A 336 13.25 -51.81 -0.60
CA LEU A 336 14.05 -52.80 0.09
C LEU A 336 13.23 -53.99 0.59
N ARG A 337 11.97 -53.80 1.05
CA ARG A 337 11.10 -54.91 1.44
C ARG A 337 10.70 -55.78 0.24
N ILE A 338 10.37 -55.15 -0.90
CA ILE A 338 10.02 -55.85 -2.13
C ILE A 338 11.22 -56.66 -2.63
N PHE A 339 12.42 -56.08 -2.65
CA PHE A 339 13.65 -56.77 -3.05
C PHE A 339 13.98 -57.94 -2.13
N ARG A 340 13.89 -57.79 -0.80
CA ARG A 340 14.09 -58.87 0.16
C ARG A 340 13.09 -60.02 -0.06
N ARG A 341 11.79 -59.71 -0.20
CA ARG A 341 10.75 -60.73 -0.47
C ARG A 341 10.97 -61.45 -1.81
N ARG A 342 11.41 -60.75 -2.86
CA ARG A 342 11.76 -61.38 -4.15
C ARG A 342 12.96 -62.29 -4.03
N ARG A 343 14.00 -61.87 -3.29
CA ARG A 343 15.21 -62.69 -3.04
C ARG A 343 14.88 -63.96 -2.23
N GLU A 344 14.08 -63.82 -1.17
CA GLU A 344 13.65 -64.98 -0.36
C GLU A 344 12.80 -65.97 -1.19
N ARG A 345 11.91 -65.50 -2.04
CA ARG A 345 11.16 -66.38 -2.95
C ARG A 345 12.04 -67.08 -3.97
N ARG A 346 13.07 -66.41 -4.50
CA ARG A 346 14.06 -67.03 -5.39
C ARG A 346 14.84 -68.14 -4.68
N ILE A 347 15.33 -67.85 -3.49
CA ILE A 347 16.09 -68.84 -2.68
C ILE A 347 15.20 -70.04 -2.33
N ARG A 348 13.94 -69.82 -1.89
CA ARG A 348 13.02 -70.93 -1.59
C ARG A 348 12.72 -71.79 -2.82
N ARG A 349 12.54 -71.20 -3.99
CA ARG A 349 12.36 -71.97 -5.25
C ARG A 349 13.59 -72.75 -5.62
N ALA A 350 14.77 -72.19 -5.48
CA ALA A 350 16.05 -72.91 -5.73
C ALA A 350 16.23 -74.12 -4.78
N ILE A 351 15.94 -73.93 -3.48
CA ILE A 351 16.00 -75.00 -2.48
C ILE A 351 14.96 -76.11 -2.82
N GLN A 352 13.78 -75.79 -3.22
CA GLN A 352 12.73 -76.73 -3.62
C GLN A 352 13.12 -77.49 -4.89
N GLN A 353 13.75 -76.82 -5.86
CA GLN A 353 14.28 -77.54 -7.06
C GLN A 353 15.42 -78.53 -6.73
N ILE A 354 16.34 -78.09 -5.85
CA ILE A 354 17.41 -78.98 -5.40
C ILE A 354 16.89 -80.21 -4.61
N ALA A 355 15.83 -79.94 -3.75
CA ALA A 355 15.19 -81.01 -3.00
C ALA A 355 14.47 -82.01 -3.92
N ALA A 356 13.77 -81.48 -4.96
CA ALA A 356 13.11 -82.36 -5.94
C ALA A 356 14.10 -83.18 -6.77
N LEU A 357 15.21 -82.60 -7.17
CA LEU A 357 16.28 -83.35 -7.88
C LEU A 357 16.90 -84.44 -7.00
N ARG A 358 17.09 -84.18 -5.68
CA ARG A 358 17.58 -85.22 -4.74
C ARG A 358 16.59 -86.35 -4.46
N ALA A 359 15.30 -86.12 -4.63
CA ALA A 359 14.27 -87.13 -4.45
C ALA A 359 14.11 -88.08 -5.68
N GLN A 360 14.71 -87.68 -6.81
CA GLN A 360 14.66 -88.48 -8.06
C GLN A 360 15.93 -89.38 -8.29
N VAL A 361 16.91 -89.29 -7.43
CA VAL A 361 18.14 -90.14 -7.37
C VAL A 361 18.02 -91.12 -6.19
#